data_d841b7fa9b1ef6fca08a1df6400d1a9f
#
_entry.id   d841b7fa9b1ef6fca08a1df6400d1a9f
#
_cell.length_a   1.000
_cell.length_b   1.000
_cell.length_c   1.000
_cell.angle_alpha   90.00
_cell.angle_beta   90.00
_cell.angle_gamma   90.00
#
_symmetry.space_group_name_H-M   'P 1'
#
loop_
_entity.id
_entity.type
_entity.pdbx_description
1 polymer ?
#
loop_
_entity_poly.entity_id
_entity_poly.type
_entity_poly.pdbx_seq_one_letter_code
_entity_poly.pdbx_strand_id
1 'polypeptide(L)'
;FGWFADRVDRRTVLAAAAGISGISVATYLVFPTGTPGFWIATFIWGGTATAIYSLGLTLLGQRFTGADLVAAAALIVSMYSLGSLTGPIITGAAMDAWDVRAFPIVAAVVGLLYAFLVMLRLFVRGQDGEEGTPP
;
A
#
# COMPACT_ATOMS: atom_id res chain seq x y z
N PHE A 1 5.90 -13.47 -1.06
CA PHE A 1 5.50 -12.59 0.06
C PHE A 1 4.93 -13.40 1.24
N GLY A 2 4.09 -14.42 1.03
CA GLY A 2 3.50 -15.22 2.11
C GLY A 2 4.53 -15.85 3.06
N TRP A 3 5.60 -16.47 2.53
CA TRP A 3 6.65 -17.10 3.32
C TRP A 3 7.47 -16.11 4.19
N PHE A 4 7.64 -14.86 3.69
CA PHE A 4 8.28 -13.77 4.45
C PHE A 4 7.35 -13.22 5.54
N ALA A 5 6.04 -13.15 5.27
CA ALA A 5 5.06 -12.63 6.22
C ALA A 5 4.86 -13.52 7.46
N ASP A 6 5.26 -14.79 7.39
CA ASP A 6 5.20 -15.72 8.54
C ASP A 6 6.40 -15.61 9.49
N ARG A 7 7.50 -14.95 9.06
CA ARG A 7 8.75 -14.82 9.83
C ARG A 7 9.05 -13.39 10.29
N VAL A 8 8.42 -12.39 9.70
CA VAL A 8 8.61 -10.96 10.01
C VAL A 8 7.27 -10.38 10.43
N ASP A 9 7.27 -9.37 11.27
CA ASP A 9 6.04 -8.66 11.63
C ASP A 9 5.32 -8.21 10.35
N ARG A 10 4.12 -8.73 10.14
CA ARG A 10 3.30 -8.50 8.93
C ARG A 10 3.08 -7.02 8.63
N ARG A 11 3.12 -6.18 9.66
CA ARG A 11 3.01 -4.72 9.51
C ARG A 11 4.24 -4.13 8.86
N THR A 12 5.43 -4.63 9.22
CA THR A 12 6.69 -4.23 8.58
C THR A 12 6.71 -4.64 7.12
N VAL A 13 6.22 -5.84 6.81
CA VAL A 13 6.07 -6.30 5.41
C VAL A 13 5.09 -5.41 4.64
N LEU A 14 3.99 -4.97 5.27
CA LEU A 14 3.03 -4.06 4.67
C LEU A 14 3.64 -2.68 4.38
N ALA A 15 4.39 -2.13 5.33
CA ALA A 15 5.11 -0.86 5.14
C ALA A 15 6.17 -0.96 4.03
N ALA A 16 6.93 -2.05 4.01
CA ALA A 16 7.93 -2.31 2.97
C ALA A 16 7.28 -2.44 1.59
N ALA A 17 6.19 -3.20 1.47
CA ALA A 17 5.44 -3.35 0.23
C ALA A 17 4.90 -2.00 -0.28
N ALA A 18 4.37 -1.16 0.62
CA ALA A 18 3.88 0.17 0.27
C ALA A 18 5.02 1.09 -0.18
N GLY A 19 6.17 1.07 0.50
CA GLY A 19 7.36 1.83 0.11
C GLY A 19 7.89 1.40 -1.26
N ILE A 20 8.03 0.10 -1.49
CA ILE A 20 8.46 -0.46 -2.78
C ILE A 20 7.47 -0.07 -3.88
N SER A 21 6.16 -0.14 -3.62
CA SER A 21 5.11 0.27 -4.56
C SER A 21 5.26 1.74 -4.94
N GLY A 22 5.40 2.64 -3.96
CA GLY A 22 5.57 4.08 -4.21
C GLY A 22 6.84 4.41 -4.99
N ILE A 23 7.96 3.78 -4.64
CA ILE A 23 9.24 3.95 -5.35
C ILE A 23 9.12 3.43 -6.78
N SER A 24 8.53 2.26 -6.99
CA SER A 24 8.36 1.67 -8.33
C SER A 24 7.57 2.59 -9.26
N VAL A 25 6.50 3.22 -8.78
CA VAL A 25 5.73 4.18 -9.57
C VAL A 25 6.52 5.46 -9.83
N ALA A 26 7.32 5.94 -8.85
CA ALA A 26 8.17 7.12 -9.05
C ALA A 26 9.20 6.92 -10.17
N THR A 27 9.64 5.67 -10.43
CA THR A 27 10.57 5.39 -11.53
C THR A 27 9.98 5.65 -12.92
N TYR A 28 8.65 5.76 -13.06
CA TYR A 28 8.01 6.15 -14.33
C TYR A 28 8.35 7.57 -14.78
N LEU A 29 8.81 8.41 -13.85
CA LEU A 29 9.31 9.74 -14.20
C LEU A 29 10.67 9.69 -14.91
N VAL A 30 11.42 8.61 -14.73
CA VAL A 30 12.76 8.42 -15.26
C VAL A 30 12.78 7.51 -16.48
N PHE A 31 11.99 6.44 -16.45
CA PHE A 31 11.96 5.45 -17.54
C PHE A 31 10.81 5.76 -18.52
N PRO A 32 11.13 6.07 -19.79
CA PRO A 32 10.11 6.25 -20.82
C PRO A 32 9.27 4.98 -21.01
N THR A 33 8.02 5.15 -21.40
CA THR A 33 7.13 4.05 -21.76
C THR A 33 7.74 3.18 -22.88
N GLY A 34 7.63 1.85 -22.73
CA GLY A 34 8.19 0.89 -23.69
C GLY A 34 9.63 0.43 -23.39
N THR A 35 10.32 1.04 -22.42
CA THR A 35 11.65 0.54 -22.00
C THR A 35 11.53 -0.68 -21.09
N PRO A 36 12.53 -1.59 -21.06
CA PRO A 36 12.53 -2.71 -20.11
C PRO A 36 12.38 -2.27 -18.65
N GLY A 37 13.00 -1.13 -18.28
CA GLY A 37 12.90 -0.56 -16.94
C GLY A 37 11.46 -0.19 -16.55
N PHE A 38 10.69 0.39 -17.48
CA PHE A 38 9.28 0.68 -17.29
C PHE A 38 8.46 -0.60 -17.00
N TRP A 39 8.67 -1.67 -17.77
CA TRP A 39 7.95 -2.93 -17.58
C TRP A 39 8.30 -3.63 -16.27
N ILE A 40 9.58 -3.61 -15.88
CA ILE A 40 10.03 -4.15 -14.59
C ILE A 40 9.37 -3.38 -13.43
N ALA A 41 9.38 -2.05 -13.49
CA ALA A 41 8.75 -1.21 -12.47
C ALA A 41 7.23 -1.46 -12.38
N THR A 42 6.55 -1.61 -13.52
CA THR A 42 5.12 -1.95 -13.57
C THR A 42 4.82 -3.30 -12.93
N PHE A 43 5.65 -4.29 -13.20
CA PHE A 43 5.51 -5.63 -12.58
C PHE A 43 5.69 -5.57 -11.07
N ILE A 44 6.72 -4.87 -10.59
CA ILE A 44 6.98 -4.70 -9.16
C ILE A 44 5.83 -3.95 -8.49
N TRP A 45 5.36 -2.85 -9.10
CA TRP A 45 4.25 -2.07 -8.60
C TRP A 45 2.96 -2.89 -8.49
N GLY A 46 2.56 -3.60 -9.55
CA GLY A 46 1.36 -4.45 -9.54
C GLY A 46 1.44 -5.58 -8.52
N GLY A 47 2.60 -6.24 -8.40
CA GLY A 47 2.84 -7.29 -7.43
C GLY A 47 2.77 -6.79 -5.98
N THR A 48 3.36 -5.64 -5.67
CA THR A 48 3.34 -5.06 -4.33
C THR A 48 1.97 -4.51 -3.97
N ALA A 49 1.25 -3.88 -4.90
CA ALA A 49 -0.12 -3.41 -4.69
C ALA A 49 -1.07 -4.58 -4.35
N THR A 50 -0.98 -5.69 -5.08
CA THR A 50 -1.75 -6.90 -4.80
C THR A 50 -1.37 -7.53 -3.45
N ALA A 51 -0.08 -7.53 -3.09
CA ALA A 51 0.39 -8.04 -1.81
C ALA A 51 -0.17 -7.24 -0.62
N ILE A 52 -0.26 -5.91 -0.73
CA ILE A 52 -0.86 -5.04 0.30
C ILE A 52 -2.32 -5.45 0.58
N TYR A 53 -3.11 -5.66 -0.46
CA TYR A 53 -4.50 -6.09 -0.33
C TYR A 53 -4.61 -7.47 0.34
N SER A 54 -3.84 -8.44 -0.11
CA SER A 54 -3.83 -9.81 0.44
C SER A 54 -3.38 -9.85 1.90
N LEU A 55 -2.34 -9.10 2.26
CA LEU A 55 -1.87 -8.97 3.64
C LEU A 55 -2.89 -8.27 4.53
N GLY A 56 -3.58 -7.26 4.00
CA GLY A 56 -4.68 -6.57 4.70
C GLY A 56 -5.80 -7.53 5.10
N LEU A 57 -6.26 -8.36 4.16
CA LEU A 57 -7.29 -9.38 4.43
C LEU A 57 -6.81 -10.45 5.43
N THR A 58 -5.55 -10.87 5.34
CA THR A 58 -4.99 -11.85 6.29
C THR A 58 -4.92 -11.29 7.71
N LEU A 59 -4.52 -10.03 7.87
CA LEU A 59 -4.51 -9.34 9.17
C LEU A 59 -5.92 -9.20 9.76
N LEU A 60 -6.91 -9.00 8.90
CA LEU A 60 -8.31 -8.93 9.30
C LEU A 60 -8.80 -10.26 9.86
N GLY A 61 -8.53 -11.37 9.15
CA GLY A 61 -8.91 -12.72 9.57
C GLY A 61 -8.27 -13.18 10.89
N GLN A 62 -7.19 -12.52 11.32
CA GLN A 62 -6.57 -12.80 12.62
C GLN A 62 -7.22 -12.04 13.79
N ARG A 63 -7.89 -10.92 13.50
CA ARG A 63 -8.47 -10.05 14.52
C ARG A 63 -9.96 -10.27 14.72
N PHE A 64 -10.65 -10.69 13.68
CA PHE A 64 -12.10 -10.80 13.65
C PHE A 64 -12.51 -12.22 13.29
N THR A 65 -13.62 -12.67 13.84
CA THR A 65 -14.21 -14.00 13.56
C THR A 65 -15.73 -13.87 13.35
N GLY A 66 -16.32 -14.85 12.70
CA GLY A 66 -17.79 -14.89 12.51
C GLY A 66 -18.33 -13.68 11.74
N ALA A 67 -19.42 -13.09 12.22
CA ALA A 67 -20.10 -11.98 11.58
C ALA A 67 -19.25 -10.70 11.49
N ASP A 68 -18.40 -10.44 12.48
CA ASP A 68 -17.52 -9.27 12.51
C ASP A 68 -16.47 -9.35 11.41
N LEU A 69 -15.94 -10.54 11.11
CA LEU A 69 -15.01 -10.75 10.00
C LEU A 69 -15.67 -10.44 8.66
N VAL A 70 -16.93 -10.89 8.47
CA VAL A 70 -17.68 -10.61 7.24
C VAL A 70 -17.93 -9.12 7.07
N ALA A 71 -18.35 -8.42 8.13
CA ALA A 71 -18.59 -6.99 8.10
C ALA A 71 -17.31 -6.20 7.81
N ALA A 72 -16.21 -6.56 8.46
CA ALA A 72 -14.92 -5.89 8.27
C ALA A 72 -14.33 -6.15 6.87
N ALA A 73 -14.49 -7.38 6.34
CA ALA A 73 -14.08 -7.71 4.97
C ALA A 73 -14.91 -6.93 3.94
N ALA A 74 -16.24 -6.83 4.14
CA ALA A 74 -17.12 -6.05 3.29
C ALA A 74 -16.72 -4.57 3.25
N LEU A 75 -16.32 -4.01 4.39
CA LEU A 75 -15.83 -2.62 4.48
C LEU A 75 -14.56 -2.42 3.65
N ILE A 76 -13.58 -3.33 3.76
CA ILE A 76 -12.34 -3.26 2.96
C ILE A 76 -12.65 -3.34 1.47
N VAL A 77 -13.50 -4.28 1.05
CA VAL A 77 -13.89 -4.43 -0.36
C VAL A 77 -14.61 -3.17 -0.86
N SER A 78 -15.50 -2.60 -0.06
CA SER A 78 -16.20 -1.36 -0.41
C SER A 78 -15.25 -0.19 -0.57
N MET A 79 -14.28 -0.01 0.35
CA MET A 79 -13.25 1.03 0.25
C MET A 79 -12.34 0.81 -0.96
N TYR A 80 -11.95 -0.43 -1.25
CA TYR A 80 -11.20 -0.78 -2.44
C TYR A 80 -11.96 -0.44 -3.72
N SER A 81 -13.25 -0.79 -3.79
CA SER A 81 -14.12 -0.49 -4.93
C SER A 81 -14.28 1.02 -5.14
N LEU A 82 -14.47 1.78 -4.06
CA LEU A 82 -14.55 3.23 -4.11
C LEU A 82 -13.25 3.85 -4.62
N GLY A 83 -12.11 3.38 -4.11
CA GLY A 83 -10.79 3.81 -4.58
C GLY A 83 -10.53 3.48 -6.04
N SER A 84 -10.95 2.28 -6.49
CA SER A 84 -10.82 1.86 -7.89
C SER A 84 -11.70 2.65 -8.85
N LEU A 85 -12.83 3.17 -8.37
CA LEU A 85 -13.72 4.02 -9.15
C LEU A 85 -13.21 5.47 -9.19
N THR A 86 -12.85 6.02 -8.05
CA THR A 86 -12.45 7.44 -7.94
C THR A 86 -11.01 7.70 -8.36
N GLY A 87 -10.11 6.74 -8.15
CA GLY A 87 -8.69 6.85 -8.48
C GLY A 87 -8.41 7.24 -9.94
N PRO A 88 -8.92 6.49 -10.92
CA PRO A 88 -8.75 6.83 -12.34
C PRO A 88 -9.33 8.18 -12.72
N ILE A 89 -10.48 8.57 -12.13
CA ILE A 89 -11.12 9.86 -12.39
C ILE A 89 -10.24 11.02 -11.92
N ILE A 90 -9.76 10.94 -10.66
CA ILE A 90 -8.88 11.97 -10.07
C ILE A 90 -7.57 12.06 -10.85
N THR A 91 -6.99 10.90 -11.17
CA THR A 91 -5.72 10.84 -11.88
C THR A 91 -5.85 11.33 -13.32
N GLY A 92 -6.93 10.96 -14.01
CA GLY A 92 -7.23 11.46 -15.35
C GLY A 92 -7.41 12.98 -15.38
N ALA A 93 -8.19 13.53 -14.45
CA ALA A 93 -8.35 14.97 -14.32
C ALA A 93 -7.02 15.70 -14.02
N ALA A 94 -6.15 15.11 -13.21
CA ALA A 94 -4.82 15.66 -12.95
C ALA A 94 -3.91 15.62 -14.20
N MET A 95 -4.00 14.55 -14.99
CA MET A 95 -3.27 14.46 -16.26
C MET A 95 -3.75 15.47 -17.29
N ASP A 96 -5.06 15.71 -17.36
CA ASP A 96 -5.64 16.72 -18.27
C ASP A 96 -5.27 18.15 -17.85
N ALA A 97 -5.20 18.41 -16.53
CA ALA A 97 -4.92 19.75 -16.01
C ALA A 97 -3.44 20.13 -16.05
N TRP A 98 -2.53 19.15 -15.92
CA TRP A 98 -1.08 19.42 -15.79
C TRP A 98 -0.24 18.76 -16.87
N ASP A 99 -0.12 17.42 -16.85
CA ASP A 99 0.66 16.62 -17.81
C ASP A 99 0.42 15.12 -17.52
N VAL A 100 0.75 14.28 -18.48
CA VAL A 100 0.77 12.80 -18.32
C VAL A 100 1.64 12.34 -17.13
N ARG A 101 2.64 13.12 -16.76
CA ARG A 101 3.48 12.88 -15.58
C ARG A 101 2.76 13.01 -14.24
N ALA A 102 1.55 13.56 -14.21
CA ALA A 102 0.75 13.66 -12.99
C ALA A 102 0.39 12.27 -12.43
N PHE A 103 0.17 11.27 -13.28
CA PHE A 103 -0.12 9.90 -12.83
C PHE A 103 0.95 9.33 -11.89
N PRO A 104 2.23 9.20 -12.28
CA PRO A 104 3.25 8.65 -11.41
C PRO A 104 3.49 9.50 -10.16
N ILE A 105 3.34 10.82 -10.25
CA ILE A 105 3.49 11.72 -9.10
C ILE A 105 2.38 11.44 -8.07
N VAL A 106 1.12 11.45 -8.47
CA VAL A 106 -0.02 11.19 -7.57
C VAL A 106 0.09 9.81 -6.94
N ALA A 107 0.36 8.78 -7.74
CA ALA A 107 0.46 7.41 -7.26
C ALA A 107 1.67 7.23 -6.31
N ALA A 108 2.82 7.85 -6.60
CA ALA A 108 3.98 7.82 -5.73
C ALA A 108 3.72 8.54 -4.40
N VAL A 109 3.10 9.72 -4.43
CA VAL A 109 2.73 10.48 -3.21
C VAL A 109 1.79 9.67 -2.33
N VAL A 110 0.74 9.08 -2.89
CA VAL A 110 -0.22 8.26 -2.13
C VAL A 110 0.46 7.03 -1.54
N GLY A 111 1.29 6.32 -2.31
CA GLY A 111 2.02 5.14 -1.85
C GLY A 111 3.02 5.46 -0.73
N LEU A 112 3.79 6.53 -0.87
CA LEU A 112 4.76 6.98 0.13
C LEU A 112 4.07 7.52 1.41
N LEU A 113 2.97 8.25 1.25
CA LEU A 113 2.17 8.72 2.38
C LEU A 113 1.62 7.54 3.19
N TYR A 114 1.09 6.52 2.50
CA TYR A 114 0.62 5.30 3.16
C TYR A 114 1.76 4.58 3.90
N ALA A 115 2.93 4.40 3.26
CA ALA A 115 4.10 3.80 3.88
C ALA A 115 4.54 4.58 5.13
N PHE A 116 4.56 5.91 5.04
CA PHE A 116 4.89 6.81 6.16
C PHE A 116 3.91 6.66 7.32
N LEU A 117 2.60 6.65 7.05
CA LEU A 117 1.57 6.48 8.08
C LEU A 117 1.67 5.12 8.79
N VAL A 118 1.96 4.05 8.05
CA VAL A 118 2.17 2.72 8.64
C VAL A 118 3.43 2.72 9.50
N MET A 119 4.52 3.31 9.03
CA MET A 119 5.78 3.39 9.78
C MET A 119 5.64 4.24 11.05
N LEU A 120 4.93 5.37 10.98
CA LEU A 120 4.63 6.21 12.13
C LEU A 120 3.83 5.45 13.20
N ARG A 121 2.83 4.67 12.79
CA ARG A 121 2.06 3.82 13.71
C ARG A 121 2.89 2.72 14.37
N LEU A 122 3.86 2.17 13.66
CA LEU A 122 4.79 1.18 14.23
C LEU A 122 5.69 1.82 15.28
N PHE A 123 6.20 3.01 15.00
CA PHE A 123 7.08 3.74 15.91
C PHE A 123 6.37 4.14 17.22
N VAL A 124 5.16 4.70 17.12
CA VAL A 124 4.37 5.10 18.29
C VAL A 124 4.05 3.90 19.19
N ARG A 125 3.66 2.76 18.61
CA ARG A 125 3.38 1.54 19.39
C ARG A 125 4.61 0.88 19.99
N GLY A 126 5.79 1.07 19.42
CA GLY A 126 7.05 0.58 19.99
C GLY A 126 7.37 1.28 21.32
N GLN A 127 6.99 2.54 21.46
CA GLN A 127 7.21 3.31 22.70
C GLN A 127 6.23 2.92 23.82
N ASP A 128 4.97 2.63 23.47
CA ASP A 128 3.96 2.20 24.47
C ASP A 128 4.29 0.83 25.11
N GLY A 129 5.11 0.00 24.43
CA GLY A 129 5.55 -1.31 24.93
C GLY A 129 6.71 -1.25 25.94
N GLU A 130 7.50 -0.19 25.93
CA GLU A 130 8.65 -0.03 26.83
C GLU A 130 8.27 0.64 28.18
N GLU A 131 7.18 1.40 28.22
CA GLU A 131 6.71 2.04 29.47
C GLU A 131 5.89 1.11 30.40
N GLY A 132 5.56 -0.09 29.96
CA GLY A 132 4.68 -1.03 30.68
C GLY A 132 5.36 -2.12 31.50
N THR A 133 6.69 -2.12 31.68
CA THR A 133 7.38 -3.04 32.59
C THR A 133 7.66 -2.34 33.93
N PRO A 134 6.84 -2.57 34.98
CA PRO A 134 7.21 -2.16 36.33
C PRO A 134 8.38 -3.01 36.86
N PRO A 135 9.24 -2.46 37.70
CA PRO A 135 10.44 -3.10 38.26
C PRO A 135 10.13 -4.30 39.14
#